data_6da7ebf025730f402054ae654f2bcffa
#
_entry.id   6da7ebf025730f402054ae654f2bcffa
#
_cell.length_a   1.000
_cell.length_b   1.000
_cell.length_c   1.000
_cell.angle_alpha   90.00
_cell.angle_beta   90.00
_cell.angle_gamma   90.00
#
_symmetry.space_group_name_H-M   'P 1'
#
loop_
_entity.id
_entity.type
_entity.pdbx_description
1 polymer ?
#
loop_
_entity_poly.entity_id
_entity_poly.type
_entity_poly.pdbx_seq_one_letter_code
_entity_poly.pdbx_strand_id
1 'polypeptide(L)'
;MSMLIAAVAGYLLGSIPFGLVMAKLFGLGDIRQIGSGNIGATNVLRTGNKLAAFLTLVLDAGKSAIAVVIARALFGEGAAGVAGLFAVLGHLFPLFLRFKGGKGVATFLGTLLALSFPAGLAACATWLIMAVIFRISSLSAIMAALLAPVFTFYFYHMHGTALVAVLSLVVIAKHHANIGRLLKGEEPKIGKK
;
A
#
# COMPACT_ATOMS: atom_id res chain seq x y z
N MET A 1 -8.57 19.06 17.12
CA MET A 1 -7.46 18.36 17.84
C MET A 1 -7.37 16.88 17.44
N SER A 2 -8.43 16.10 17.56
CA SER A 2 -8.47 14.65 17.23
C SER A 2 -8.00 14.31 15.81
N MET A 3 -8.46 15.05 14.79
CA MET A 3 -8.02 14.86 13.40
C MET A 3 -6.51 15.09 13.20
N LEU A 4 -5.94 16.09 13.88
CA LEU A 4 -4.49 16.36 13.83
C LEU A 4 -3.70 15.21 14.47
N ILE A 5 -4.15 14.72 15.63
CA ILE A 5 -3.51 13.56 16.29
C ILE A 5 -3.57 12.33 15.38
N ALA A 6 -4.73 12.04 14.79
CA ALA A 6 -4.91 10.93 13.86
C ALA A 6 -4.00 11.07 12.62
N ALA A 7 -3.88 12.27 12.05
CA ALA A 7 -3.00 12.55 10.91
C ALA A 7 -1.52 12.31 11.26
N VAL A 8 -1.04 12.91 12.36
CA VAL A 8 0.38 12.80 12.78
C VAL A 8 0.72 11.35 13.13
N ALA A 9 -0.11 10.68 13.94
CA ALA A 9 0.11 9.30 14.34
C ALA A 9 0.07 8.35 13.13
N GLY A 10 -0.92 8.51 12.24
CA GLY A 10 -1.03 7.75 11.01
C GLY A 10 0.20 7.93 10.12
N TYR A 11 0.65 9.19 9.91
CA TYR A 11 1.82 9.50 9.10
C TYR A 11 3.10 8.89 9.67
N LEU A 12 3.34 9.02 10.95
CA LEU A 12 4.54 8.46 11.59
C LEU A 12 4.55 6.93 11.52
N LEU A 13 3.43 6.29 11.82
CA LEU A 13 3.30 4.84 11.72
C LEU A 13 3.46 4.37 10.26
N GLY A 14 2.83 5.07 9.32
CA GLY A 14 2.96 4.83 7.89
C GLY A 14 4.40 4.98 7.38
N SER A 15 5.18 5.89 7.97
CA SER A 15 6.58 6.17 7.59
C SER A 15 7.55 5.04 7.93
N ILE A 16 7.15 4.05 8.74
CA ILE A 16 8.01 2.89 9.06
C ILE A 16 8.21 2.05 7.78
N PRO A 17 9.45 1.91 7.26
CA PRO A 17 9.72 1.24 6.00
C PRO A 17 9.97 -0.26 6.23
N PHE A 18 8.91 -1.05 6.46
CA PHE A 18 9.06 -2.46 6.86
C PHE A 18 9.83 -3.31 5.85
N GLY A 19 9.78 -3.00 4.55
CA GLY A 19 10.60 -3.72 3.58
C GLY A 19 12.11 -3.58 3.83
N LEU A 20 12.58 -2.37 4.21
CA LEU A 20 13.99 -2.17 4.60
C LEU A 20 14.29 -2.79 5.97
N VAL A 21 13.35 -2.73 6.90
CA VAL A 21 13.49 -3.38 8.22
C VAL A 21 13.65 -4.89 8.04
N MET A 22 12.78 -5.52 7.26
CA MET A 22 12.87 -6.96 6.97
C MET A 22 14.14 -7.31 6.18
N ALA A 23 14.51 -6.50 5.19
CA ALA A 23 15.76 -6.71 4.45
C ALA A 23 16.98 -6.71 5.39
N LYS A 24 17.03 -5.79 6.34
CA LYS A 24 18.10 -5.72 7.35
C LYS A 24 18.07 -6.92 8.30
N LEU A 25 16.91 -7.28 8.83
CA LEU A 25 16.75 -8.40 9.77
C LEU A 25 17.12 -9.75 9.16
N PHE A 26 16.84 -9.94 7.88
CA PHE A 26 17.14 -11.18 7.15
C PHE A 26 18.46 -11.14 6.38
N GLY A 27 19.29 -10.10 6.53
CA GLY A 27 20.59 -9.99 5.87
C GLY A 27 20.55 -9.95 4.34
N LEU A 28 19.49 -9.35 3.75
CA LEU A 28 19.24 -9.36 2.30
C LEU A 28 19.95 -8.25 1.51
N GLY A 29 20.75 -7.42 2.18
CA GLY A 29 21.38 -6.26 1.57
C GLY A 29 20.40 -5.12 1.28
N ASP A 30 20.80 -4.17 0.45
CA ASP A 30 19.96 -3.01 0.09
C ASP A 30 19.05 -3.35 -1.09
N ILE A 31 17.79 -3.63 -0.78
CA ILE A 31 16.76 -3.95 -1.78
C ILE A 31 16.46 -2.82 -2.77
N ARG A 32 16.93 -1.59 -2.51
CA ARG A 32 16.80 -0.48 -3.45
C ARG A 32 17.75 -0.59 -4.64
N GLN A 33 18.77 -1.45 -4.54
CA GLN A 33 19.74 -1.71 -5.62
C GLN A 33 19.35 -2.91 -6.50
N ILE A 34 18.23 -3.57 -6.20
CA ILE A 34 17.77 -4.74 -6.95
C ILE A 34 16.39 -4.53 -7.58
N GLY A 35 16.13 -5.22 -8.66
CA GLY A 35 14.83 -5.28 -9.31
C GLY A 35 14.24 -3.91 -9.66
N SER A 36 13.12 -3.55 -9.05
CA SER A 36 12.48 -2.25 -9.30
C SER A 36 13.00 -1.10 -8.44
N GLY A 37 13.95 -1.35 -7.54
CA GLY A 37 14.41 -0.38 -6.55
C GLY A 37 13.38 0.00 -5.48
N ASN A 38 12.18 -0.60 -5.52
CA ASN A 38 11.10 -0.30 -4.58
C ASN A 38 11.33 -1.02 -3.24
N ILE A 39 10.86 -0.41 -2.14
CA ILE A 39 10.99 -0.98 -0.78
C ILE A 39 9.85 -1.93 -0.38
N GLY A 40 8.90 -2.25 -1.28
CA GLY A 40 7.73 -3.09 -0.98
C GLY A 40 7.98 -4.59 -1.13
N ALA A 41 7.03 -5.39 -0.64
CA ALA A 41 7.08 -6.85 -0.54
C ALA A 41 7.46 -7.57 -1.86
N THR A 42 6.94 -7.12 -3.02
CA THR A 42 7.28 -7.71 -4.33
C THR A 42 8.77 -7.57 -4.65
N ASN A 43 9.41 -6.49 -4.23
CA ASN A 43 10.86 -6.34 -4.44
C ASN A 43 11.67 -7.15 -3.43
N VAL A 44 11.20 -7.24 -2.17
CA VAL A 44 11.79 -8.17 -1.19
C VAL A 44 11.70 -9.61 -1.69
N LEU A 45 10.61 -10.02 -2.33
CA LEU A 45 10.45 -11.37 -2.88
C LEU A 45 11.53 -11.70 -3.93
N ARG A 46 12.05 -10.72 -4.67
CA ARG A 46 13.14 -10.91 -5.65
C ARG A 46 14.48 -11.31 -5.03
N THR A 47 14.66 -11.09 -3.74
CA THR A 47 15.83 -11.62 -3.00
C THR A 47 15.79 -13.16 -2.84
N GLY A 48 14.62 -13.78 -3.12
CA GLY A 48 14.37 -15.21 -2.88
C GLY A 48 13.80 -15.51 -1.50
N ASN A 49 13.84 -14.57 -0.55
CA ASN A 49 13.33 -14.78 0.80
C ASN A 49 11.81 -14.53 0.88
N LYS A 50 11.03 -15.61 0.80
CA LYS A 50 9.56 -15.59 0.82
C LYS A 50 9.00 -15.10 2.18
N LEU A 51 9.65 -15.49 3.29
CA LEU A 51 9.21 -15.09 4.63
C LEU A 51 9.39 -13.59 4.84
N ALA A 52 10.54 -13.04 4.48
CA ALA A 52 10.77 -11.59 4.57
C ALA A 52 9.77 -10.80 3.70
N ALA A 53 9.45 -11.29 2.51
CA ALA A 53 8.45 -10.69 1.63
C ALA A 53 7.05 -10.73 2.24
N PHE A 54 6.64 -11.87 2.81
CA PHE A 54 5.37 -12.05 3.49
C PHE A 54 5.25 -11.11 4.71
N LEU A 55 6.27 -11.08 5.57
CA LEU A 55 6.29 -10.17 6.72
C LEU A 55 6.25 -8.70 6.31
N THR A 56 6.96 -8.32 5.24
CA THR A 56 6.88 -6.98 4.66
C THR A 56 5.44 -6.64 4.26
N LEU A 57 4.76 -7.54 3.55
CA LEU A 57 3.37 -7.35 3.13
C LEU A 57 2.44 -7.16 4.32
N VAL A 58 2.51 -8.07 5.30
CA VAL A 58 1.65 -8.05 6.49
C VAL A 58 1.90 -6.78 7.32
N LEU A 59 3.14 -6.41 7.54
CA LEU A 59 3.48 -5.23 8.36
C LEU A 59 3.17 -3.91 7.64
N ASP A 60 3.38 -3.82 6.32
CA ASP A 60 3.02 -2.62 5.55
C ASP A 60 1.50 -2.44 5.42
N ALA A 61 0.72 -3.52 5.34
CA ALA A 61 -0.74 -3.46 5.42
C ALA A 61 -1.21 -3.20 6.86
N GLY A 62 -0.63 -3.90 7.83
CA GLY A 62 -0.99 -3.82 9.24
C GLY A 62 -0.77 -2.43 9.85
N LYS A 63 0.32 -1.75 9.50
CA LYS A 63 0.60 -0.40 10.05
C LYS A 63 -0.52 0.60 9.77
N SER A 64 -1.11 0.58 8.57
CA SER A 64 -2.23 1.47 8.23
C SER A 64 -3.55 0.96 8.80
N ALA A 65 -3.78 -0.35 8.78
CA ALA A 65 -4.97 -0.92 9.38
C ALA A 65 -5.05 -0.62 10.88
N ILE A 66 -3.95 -0.75 11.61
CA ILE A 66 -3.85 -0.41 13.04
C ILE A 66 -4.10 1.08 13.26
N ALA A 67 -3.52 1.97 12.44
CA ALA A 67 -3.76 3.40 12.53
C ALA A 67 -5.25 3.74 12.37
N VAL A 68 -5.93 3.14 11.37
CA VAL A 68 -7.36 3.32 11.12
C VAL A 68 -8.19 2.83 12.30
N VAL A 69 -7.93 1.60 12.78
CA VAL A 69 -8.70 1.00 13.88
C VAL A 69 -8.57 1.79 15.18
N ILE A 70 -7.34 2.18 15.55
CA ILE A 70 -7.11 2.99 16.75
C ILE A 70 -7.78 4.36 16.64
N ALA A 71 -7.63 5.04 15.49
CA ALA A 71 -8.24 6.35 15.30
C ALA A 71 -9.78 6.27 15.33
N ARG A 72 -10.38 5.21 14.78
CA ARG A 72 -11.81 4.94 14.85
C ARG A 72 -12.27 4.77 16.29
N ALA A 73 -11.59 3.95 17.06
CA ALA A 73 -11.95 3.65 18.44
C ALA A 73 -11.85 4.88 19.36
N LEU A 74 -10.85 5.74 19.13
CA LEU A 74 -10.62 6.91 19.98
C LEU A 74 -11.38 8.16 19.53
N PHE A 75 -11.61 8.35 18.22
CA PHE A 75 -12.04 9.63 17.66
C PHE A 75 -13.14 9.50 16.58
N GLY A 76 -13.60 8.28 16.28
CA GLY A 76 -14.68 8.03 15.32
C GLY A 76 -14.23 7.93 13.85
N GLU A 77 -15.21 7.73 12.95
CA GLU A 77 -14.99 7.40 11.53
C GLU A 77 -14.20 8.48 10.74
N GLY A 78 -14.44 9.76 11.01
CA GLY A 78 -13.71 10.83 10.34
C GLY A 78 -12.21 10.76 10.63
N ALA A 79 -11.82 10.49 11.88
CA ALA A 79 -10.43 10.35 12.28
C ALA A 79 -9.81 9.07 11.71
N ALA A 80 -10.58 7.98 11.56
CA ALA A 80 -10.16 6.75 10.92
C ALA A 80 -9.74 7.00 9.45
N GLY A 81 -10.57 7.72 8.70
CA GLY A 81 -10.25 8.10 7.32
C GLY A 81 -8.97 8.94 7.22
N VAL A 82 -8.83 9.93 8.10
CA VAL A 82 -7.63 10.78 8.17
C VAL A 82 -6.39 9.94 8.51
N ALA A 83 -6.46 9.08 9.51
CA ALA A 83 -5.34 8.20 9.89
C ALA A 83 -4.91 7.31 8.73
N GLY A 84 -5.86 6.71 8.01
CA GLY A 84 -5.58 5.88 6.83
C GLY A 84 -4.91 6.67 5.70
N LEU A 85 -5.43 7.86 5.38
CA LEU A 85 -4.83 8.76 4.39
C LEU A 85 -3.37 9.07 4.74
N PHE A 86 -3.14 9.52 5.96
CA PHE A 86 -1.79 9.90 6.39
C PHE A 86 -0.86 8.71 6.56
N ALA A 87 -1.36 7.52 6.89
CA ALA A 87 -0.55 6.29 6.89
C ALA A 87 -0.09 5.91 5.47
N VAL A 88 -0.95 6.03 4.46
CA VAL A 88 -0.55 5.84 3.05
C VAL A 88 0.45 6.90 2.63
N LEU A 89 0.21 8.18 2.92
CA LEU A 89 1.16 9.27 2.62
C LEU A 89 2.51 9.06 3.32
N GLY A 90 2.51 8.60 4.57
CA GLY A 90 3.74 8.24 5.30
C GLY A 90 4.53 7.13 4.62
N HIS A 91 3.87 6.11 4.08
CA HIS A 91 4.56 5.06 3.31
C HIS A 91 5.11 5.58 1.97
N LEU A 92 4.40 6.47 1.29
CA LEU A 92 4.81 7.04 0.00
C LEU A 92 5.94 8.07 0.13
N PHE A 93 5.92 8.81 1.24
CA PHE A 93 6.84 9.91 1.53
C PHE A 93 7.34 9.82 2.97
N PRO A 94 8.05 8.74 3.34
CA PRO A 94 8.42 8.48 4.73
C PRO A 94 9.46 9.48 5.24
N LEU A 95 9.21 10.02 6.44
CA LEU A 95 10.11 10.93 7.13
C LEU A 95 11.52 10.32 7.26
N PHE A 96 11.57 9.05 7.67
CA PHE A 96 12.82 8.32 7.95
C PHE A 96 13.66 8.02 6.70
N LEU A 97 13.12 8.20 5.48
CA LEU A 97 13.81 7.96 4.21
C LEU A 97 13.92 9.22 3.35
N ARG A 98 13.93 10.41 3.97
CA ARG A 98 13.98 11.69 3.25
C ARG A 98 12.91 11.78 2.16
N PHE A 99 11.69 11.35 2.49
CA PHE A 99 10.50 11.33 1.63
C PHE A 99 10.58 10.44 0.37
N LYS A 100 11.57 9.53 0.30
CA LYS A 100 11.73 8.57 -0.80
C LYS A 100 11.20 7.18 -0.39
N GLY A 101 9.88 7.00 -0.46
CA GLY A 101 9.19 5.80 -0.01
C GLY A 101 8.82 4.81 -1.11
N GLY A 102 7.89 3.92 -0.76
CA GLY A 102 7.34 2.90 -1.64
C GLY A 102 6.20 3.40 -2.54
N LYS A 103 5.40 2.47 -3.05
CA LYS A 103 4.23 2.76 -3.91
C LYS A 103 2.89 2.65 -3.17
N GLY A 104 2.90 2.21 -1.92
CA GLY A 104 1.75 2.26 -1.02
C GLY A 104 0.71 1.16 -1.20
N VAL A 105 0.90 0.15 -2.05
CA VAL A 105 -0.14 -0.84 -2.37
C VAL A 105 -0.60 -1.62 -1.14
N ALA A 106 0.32 -2.23 -0.40
CA ALA A 106 -0.03 -2.98 0.82
C ALA A 106 -0.68 -2.08 1.88
N THR A 107 -0.14 -0.89 2.08
CA THR A 107 -0.67 0.11 3.02
C THR A 107 -2.07 0.59 2.58
N PHE A 108 -2.30 0.82 1.29
CA PHE A 108 -3.60 1.15 0.72
C PHE A 108 -4.63 0.05 0.94
N LEU A 109 -4.28 -1.21 0.62
CA LEU A 109 -5.16 -2.36 0.84
C LEU A 109 -5.46 -2.57 2.33
N GLY A 110 -4.47 -2.40 3.20
CA GLY A 110 -4.65 -2.44 4.65
C GLY A 110 -5.59 -1.34 5.17
N THR A 111 -5.47 -0.13 4.62
CA THR A 111 -6.40 0.97 4.91
C THR A 111 -7.83 0.61 4.50
N LEU A 112 -8.02 0.07 3.29
CA LEU A 112 -9.35 -0.33 2.80
C LEU A 112 -9.97 -1.44 3.66
N LEU A 113 -9.19 -2.47 3.99
CA LEU A 113 -9.66 -3.57 4.86
C LEU A 113 -10.12 -3.06 6.22
N ALA A 114 -9.45 -2.06 6.77
CA ALA A 114 -9.81 -1.48 8.05
C ALA A 114 -10.98 -0.47 7.95
N LEU A 115 -11.12 0.28 6.86
CA LEU A 115 -12.23 1.22 6.66
C LEU A 115 -13.52 0.49 6.30
N SER A 116 -13.46 -0.41 5.33
CA SER A 116 -14.58 -1.24 4.87
C SER A 116 -14.05 -2.60 4.47
N PHE A 117 -14.24 -3.59 5.35
CA PHE A 117 -13.71 -4.93 5.11
C PHE A 117 -14.18 -5.53 3.77
N PRO A 118 -15.48 -5.44 3.36
CA PRO A 118 -15.91 -5.95 2.06
C PRO A 118 -15.25 -5.25 0.87
N ALA A 119 -15.10 -3.92 0.90
CA ALA A 119 -14.43 -3.16 -0.16
C ALA A 119 -12.93 -3.51 -0.22
N GLY A 120 -12.28 -3.62 0.93
CA GLY A 120 -10.89 -4.04 1.04
C GLY A 120 -10.67 -5.45 0.52
N LEU A 121 -11.57 -6.38 0.84
CA LEU A 121 -11.50 -7.77 0.35
C LEU A 121 -11.67 -7.83 -1.17
N ALA A 122 -12.61 -7.07 -1.74
CA ALA A 122 -12.80 -6.98 -3.19
C ALA A 122 -11.57 -6.40 -3.90
N ALA A 123 -10.93 -5.38 -3.32
CA ALA A 123 -9.69 -4.81 -3.86
C ALA A 123 -8.52 -5.81 -3.76
N CYS A 124 -8.38 -6.55 -2.66
CA CYS A 124 -7.40 -7.62 -2.51
C CYS A 124 -7.64 -8.77 -3.51
N ALA A 125 -8.89 -9.18 -3.70
CA ALA A 125 -9.26 -10.19 -4.69
C ALA A 125 -8.93 -9.72 -6.12
N THR A 126 -9.23 -8.47 -6.45
CA THR A 126 -8.85 -7.88 -7.73
C THR A 126 -7.34 -7.95 -7.95
N TRP A 127 -6.56 -7.54 -6.95
CA TRP A 127 -5.10 -7.61 -7.03
C TRP A 127 -4.62 -9.04 -7.28
N LEU A 128 -5.17 -10.01 -6.53
CA LEU A 128 -4.77 -11.42 -6.61
C LEU A 128 -5.14 -12.04 -7.97
N ILE A 129 -6.37 -11.83 -8.45
CA ILE A 129 -6.83 -12.32 -9.75
C ILE A 129 -5.94 -11.80 -10.88
N MET A 130 -5.67 -10.50 -10.88
CA MET A 130 -4.80 -9.87 -11.88
C MET A 130 -3.37 -10.40 -11.78
N ALA A 131 -2.86 -10.64 -10.56
CA ALA A 131 -1.53 -11.19 -10.35
C ALA A 131 -1.41 -12.64 -10.83
N VAL A 132 -2.44 -13.45 -10.68
CA VAL A 132 -2.48 -14.84 -11.17
C VAL A 132 -2.54 -14.88 -12.71
N ILE A 133 -3.42 -14.07 -13.31
CA ILE A 133 -3.65 -14.08 -14.76
C ILE A 133 -2.44 -13.49 -15.52
N PHE A 134 -2.01 -12.29 -15.15
CA PHE A 134 -1.00 -11.53 -15.90
C PHE A 134 0.42 -11.69 -15.35
N ARG A 135 0.56 -12.08 -14.08
CA ARG A 135 1.83 -12.18 -13.37
C ARG A 135 2.60 -10.86 -13.31
N ILE A 136 1.91 -9.72 -13.30
CA ILE A 136 2.48 -8.38 -13.26
C ILE A 136 1.92 -7.64 -12.03
N SER A 137 2.77 -7.46 -11.01
CA SER A 137 2.38 -6.86 -9.73
C SER A 137 1.90 -5.41 -9.84
N SER A 138 2.52 -4.61 -10.72
CA SER A 138 2.13 -3.21 -10.92
C SER A 138 0.78 -3.08 -11.63
N LEU A 139 0.49 -3.92 -12.62
CA LEU A 139 -0.81 -3.97 -13.28
C LEU A 139 -1.90 -4.35 -12.27
N SER A 140 -1.63 -5.37 -11.44
CA SER A 140 -2.54 -5.80 -10.38
C SER A 140 -2.85 -4.66 -9.40
N ALA A 141 -1.82 -3.90 -9.01
CA ALA A 141 -1.96 -2.77 -8.11
C ALA A 141 -2.78 -1.62 -8.71
N ILE A 142 -2.53 -1.30 -9.99
CA ILE A 142 -3.26 -0.25 -10.72
C ILE A 142 -4.73 -0.63 -10.85
N MET A 143 -5.04 -1.88 -11.22
CA MET A 143 -6.42 -2.35 -11.35
C MET A 143 -7.16 -2.38 -10.02
N ALA A 144 -6.51 -2.84 -8.94
CA ALA A 144 -7.08 -2.81 -7.60
C ALA A 144 -7.35 -1.36 -7.15
N ALA A 145 -6.43 -0.44 -7.39
CA ALA A 145 -6.61 0.97 -7.06
C ALA A 145 -7.71 1.63 -7.91
N LEU A 146 -7.81 1.31 -9.20
CA LEU A 146 -8.81 1.86 -10.10
C LEU A 146 -10.25 1.43 -9.70
N LEU A 147 -10.42 0.17 -9.28
CA LEU A 147 -11.72 -0.37 -8.90
C LEU A 147 -12.09 -0.10 -7.43
N ALA A 148 -11.13 0.22 -6.57
CA ALA A 148 -11.38 0.45 -5.14
C ALA A 148 -12.45 1.52 -4.84
N PRO A 149 -12.52 2.68 -5.53
CA PRO A 149 -13.61 3.65 -5.32
C PRO A 149 -14.98 3.07 -5.63
N VAL A 150 -15.10 2.21 -6.67
CA VAL A 150 -16.36 1.55 -7.02
C VAL A 150 -16.80 0.59 -5.92
N PHE A 151 -15.89 -0.23 -5.41
CA PHE A 151 -16.18 -1.11 -4.28
C PHE A 151 -16.55 -0.33 -3.02
N THR A 152 -15.85 0.77 -2.75
CA THR A 152 -16.14 1.61 -1.59
C THR A 152 -17.50 2.29 -1.72
N PHE A 153 -17.87 2.76 -2.90
CA PHE A 153 -19.20 3.32 -3.14
C PHE A 153 -20.30 2.30 -2.87
N TYR A 154 -20.11 1.07 -3.28
CA TYR A 154 -21.10 0.00 -3.11
C TYR A 154 -21.21 -0.49 -1.66
N PHE A 155 -20.09 -0.64 -0.96
CA PHE A 155 -20.05 -1.26 0.37
C PHE A 155 -19.93 -0.28 1.54
N TYR A 156 -19.54 0.97 1.32
CA TYR A 156 -19.23 1.92 2.40
C TYR A 156 -19.82 3.33 2.20
N HIS A 157 -20.58 3.52 1.11
CA HIS A 157 -21.26 4.76 0.74
C HIS A 157 -20.35 5.96 0.38
N MET A 158 -21.00 7.11 0.03
CA MET A 158 -20.34 8.27 -0.58
C MET A 158 -19.17 8.86 0.19
N HIS A 159 -19.26 8.95 1.52
CA HIS A 159 -18.22 9.62 2.33
C HIS A 159 -16.85 8.95 2.28
N GLY A 160 -16.80 7.62 2.27
CA GLY A 160 -15.54 6.89 2.12
C GLY A 160 -15.00 6.88 0.69
N THR A 161 -15.88 6.98 -0.31
CA THR A 161 -15.53 6.90 -1.72
C THR A 161 -14.60 8.03 -2.16
N ALA A 162 -14.87 9.27 -1.75
CA ALA A 162 -14.03 10.42 -2.09
C ALA A 162 -12.59 10.25 -1.55
N LEU A 163 -12.45 9.80 -0.30
CA LEU A 163 -11.17 9.52 0.30
C LEU A 163 -10.42 8.44 -0.47
N VAL A 164 -11.10 7.32 -0.78
CA VAL A 164 -10.50 6.19 -1.49
C VAL A 164 -10.14 6.58 -2.93
N ALA A 165 -10.94 7.42 -3.60
CA ALA A 165 -10.60 7.94 -4.91
C ALA A 165 -9.30 8.77 -4.88
N VAL A 166 -9.13 9.64 -3.88
CA VAL A 166 -7.87 10.39 -3.70
C VAL A 166 -6.70 9.44 -3.46
N LEU A 167 -6.85 8.45 -2.57
CA LEU A 167 -5.81 7.44 -2.31
C LEU A 167 -5.45 6.65 -3.58
N SER A 168 -6.46 6.24 -4.35
CA SER A 168 -6.29 5.53 -5.62
C SER A 168 -5.49 6.35 -6.62
N LEU A 169 -5.83 7.63 -6.79
CA LEU A 169 -5.10 8.53 -7.68
C LEU A 169 -3.63 8.67 -7.28
N VAL A 170 -3.36 8.81 -5.99
CA VAL A 170 -1.99 8.92 -5.46
C VAL A 170 -1.22 7.62 -5.69
N VAL A 171 -1.83 6.45 -5.44
CA VAL A 171 -1.21 5.14 -5.70
C VAL A 171 -0.93 4.96 -7.20
N ILE A 172 -1.89 5.29 -8.07
CA ILE A 172 -1.70 5.20 -9.52
C ILE A 172 -0.58 6.16 -9.99
N ALA A 173 -0.56 7.38 -9.49
CA ALA A 173 0.50 8.35 -9.80
C ALA A 173 1.90 7.84 -9.40
N LYS A 174 2.02 7.15 -8.25
CA LYS A 174 3.28 6.49 -7.84
C LYS A 174 3.69 5.32 -8.73
N HIS A 175 2.79 4.86 -9.60
CA HIS A 175 3.08 3.82 -10.59
C HIS A 175 3.46 4.38 -11.98
N HIS A 176 3.67 5.69 -12.14
CA HIS A 176 3.97 6.32 -13.45
C HIS A 176 5.08 5.61 -14.23
N ALA A 177 6.20 5.28 -13.58
CA ALA A 177 7.30 4.56 -14.23
C ALA A 177 6.91 3.13 -14.63
N ASN A 178 6.05 2.46 -13.85
CA ASN A 178 5.52 1.13 -14.20
C ASN A 178 4.56 1.24 -15.39
N ILE A 179 3.70 2.25 -15.42
CA ILE A 179 2.79 2.52 -16.54
C ILE A 179 3.59 2.69 -17.84
N GLY A 180 4.68 3.48 -17.79
CA GLY A 180 5.56 3.64 -18.95
C GLY A 180 6.16 2.32 -19.43
N ARG A 181 6.59 1.41 -18.51
CA ARG A 181 7.09 0.08 -18.90
C ARG A 181 5.98 -0.87 -19.37
N LEU A 182 4.78 -0.77 -18.77
CA LEU A 182 3.61 -1.56 -19.20
C LEU A 182 3.24 -1.25 -20.66
N LEU A 183 3.21 0.03 -21.02
CA LEU A 183 2.90 0.48 -22.39
C LEU A 183 3.95 0.00 -23.40
N LYS A 184 5.20 -0.20 -22.97
CA LYS A 184 6.28 -0.74 -23.82
C LYS A 184 6.40 -2.28 -23.77
N GLY A 185 5.60 -2.97 -22.94
CA GLY A 185 5.74 -4.42 -22.74
C GLY A 185 6.98 -4.85 -21.93
N GLU A 186 7.64 -3.91 -21.24
CA GLU A 186 8.90 -4.10 -20.52
C GLU A 186 8.73 -4.33 -19.00
N GLU A 187 7.49 -4.31 -18.50
CA GLU A 187 7.28 -4.45 -17.06
C GLU A 187 7.57 -5.88 -16.57
N PRO A 188 8.44 -6.04 -15.55
CA PRO A 188 8.88 -7.36 -15.13
C PRO A 188 7.76 -8.17 -14.48
N LYS A 189 7.70 -9.47 -14.84
CA LYS A 189 6.73 -10.42 -14.28
C LYS A 189 7.14 -10.86 -12.86
N ILE A 190 6.13 -11.22 -12.06
CA ILE A 190 6.31 -11.82 -10.73
C ILE A 190 7.06 -13.17 -10.91
N GLY A 191 8.10 -13.37 -10.09
CA GLY A 191 8.89 -14.61 -10.10
C GLY A 191 9.95 -14.72 -11.22
N LYS A 192 10.10 -13.70 -12.09
CA LYS A 192 11.30 -13.58 -12.94
C LYS A 192 12.35 -12.74 -12.22
N LYS A 193 13.58 -13.25 -12.19
CA LYS A 193 14.76 -12.50 -11.76
C LYS A 193 15.14 -11.47 -12.80
#